data_7bcca8d88770a16aaf23bc5a1cccb1d3
#
_entry.id   7bcca8d88770a16aaf23bc5a1cccb1d3
#
_cell.length_a   1.000
_cell.length_b   1.000
_cell.length_c   1.000
_cell.angle_alpha   90.00
_cell.angle_beta   90.00
_cell.angle_gamma   90.00
#
_symmetry.space_group_name_H-M   'P 1'
#
loop_
_entity.id
_entity.type
_entity.pdbx_description
1 polymer ?
#
loop_
_entity_poly.entity_id
_entity_poly.type
_entity_poly.pdbx_seq_one_letter_code
_entity_poly.pdbx_strand_id
1 'polypeptide(L)'
;GPLSPLLANIYLNEYDWEMARRGVPVIRYADDIVVLAKSKRAAERLLETTRRYLEGKLKLKMNVGKSKVVSVFAIRNFKFLGFALGKGKNGIYIRAHTKSLKKAKAKLKELTSRSQGRNVRVVMQKVKVYIRGWLGYFGIASMKTTMREWDKWLRRRYRSYIWKQWKKPKTRAKSLMQLGIPEWQARAVSNCRKAYWHMAKNGHVQRAISKERLARAGYYSILDRYESVHLCD
;
A
#
# COMPACT_ATOMS: atom_id res chain seq x y z
N GLY A 1 -12.82 21.33 -4.69
CA GLY A 1 -13.70 20.91 -5.77
C GLY A 1 -12.92 20.46 -7.01
N PRO A 2 -13.54 19.92 -8.06
CA PRO A 2 -12.84 19.40 -9.24
C PRO A 2 -12.09 20.49 -10.05
N LEU A 3 -12.45 21.76 -9.90
CA LEU A 3 -11.78 22.89 -10.54
C LEU A 3 -10.44 23.27 -9.89
N SER A 4 -10.20 22.90 -8.63
CA SER A 4 -8.98 23.30 -7.90
C SER A 4 -7.68 22.86 -8.58
N PRO A 5 -7.53 21.59 -9.05
CA PRO A 5 -6.33 21.18 -9.77
C PRO A 5 -6.16 21.91 -11.12
N LEU A 6 -7.25 22.22 -11.82
CA LEU A 6 -7.21 22.95 -13.08
C LEU A 6 -6.73 24.39 -12.85
N LEU A 7 -7.30 25.09 -11.90
CA LEU A 7 -6.89 26.44 -11.53
C LEU A 7 -5.43 26.48 -11.05
N ALA A 8 -5.01 25.50 -10.25
CA ALA A 8 -3.61 25.37 -9.84
C ALA A 8 -2.67 25.20 -11.04
N ASN A 9 -3.07 24.42 -12.05
CA ASN A 9 -2.29 24.23 -13.26
C ASN A 9 -2.19 25.50 -14.09
N ILE A 10 -3.28 26.21 -14.29
CA ILE A 10 -3.29 27.49 -15.03
C ILE A 10 -2.41 28.50 -14.31
N TYR A 11 -2.58 28.65 -13.00
CA TYR A 11 -1.90 29.67 -12.21
C TYR A 11 -0.39 29.42 -12.08
N LEU A 12 0.02 28.16 -11.89
CA LEU A 12 1.43 27.77 -11.75
C LEU A 12 2.14 27.55 -13.09
N ASN A 13 1.43 27.61 -14.23
CA ASN A 13 2.03 27.48 -15.56
C ASN A 13 3.11 28.55 -15.80
N GLU A 14 2.92 29.77 -15.29
CA GLU A 14 3.90 30.85 -15.39
C GLU A 14 5.22 30.50 -14.67
N TYR A 15 5.13 29.81 -13.50
CA TYR A 15 6.31 29.30 -12.81
C TYR A 15 6.99 28.18 -13.60
N ASP A 16 6.23 27.29 -14.22
CA ASP A 16 6.78 26.21 -15.05
C ASP A 16 7.59 26.76 -16.22
N TRP A 17 7.05 27.76 -16.94
CA TRP A 17 7.74 28.44 -18.03
C TRP A 17 9.01 29.16 -17.56
N GLU A 18 8.96 29.83 -16.43
CA GLU A 18 10.13 30.53 -15.89
C GLU A 18 11.25 29.54 -15.53
N MET A 19 10.92 28.38 -14.93
CA MET A 19 11.91 27.36 -14.63
C MET A 19 12.46 26.70 -15.90
N ALA A 20 11.61 26.42 -16.88
CA ALA A 20 12.03 25.89 -18.18
C ALA A 20 12.99 26.86 -18.89
N ARG A 21 12.70 28.16 -18.92
CA ARG A 21 13.57 29.21 -19.48
C ARG A 21 14.93 29.26 -18.82
N ARG A 22 15.00 28.96 -17.51
CA ARG A 22 16.26 28.88 -16.73
C ARG A 22 17.00 27.57 -16.90
N GLY A 23 16.45 26.60 -17.66
CA GLY A 23 17.02 25.26 -17.79
C GLY A 23 16.99 24.44 -16.50
N VAL A 24 16.09 24.75 -15.56
CA VAL A 24 15.95 24.06 -14.28
C VAL A 24 14.93 22.93 -14.42
N PRO A 25 15.33 21.65 -14.20
CA PRO A 25 14.40 20.53 -14.26
C PRO A 25 13.39 20.60 -13.11
N VAL A 26 12.10 20.73 -13.43
CA VAL A 26 10.99 20.76 -12.48
C VAL A 26 10.01 19.66 -12.81
N ILE A 27 9.53 18.96 -11.79
CA ILE A 27 8.44 17.99 -11.87
C ILE A 27 7.33 18.52 -10.96
N ARG A 28 6.17 18.84 -11.55
CA ARG A 28 5.02 19.37 -10.81
C ARG A 28 3.79 18.48 -11.00
N TYR A 29 3.07 18.31 -9.93
CA TYR A 29 1.74 17.68 -9.92
C TYR A 29 0.82 18.53 -9.02
N ALA A 30 -0.07 19.29 -9.64
CA ALA A 30 -0.88 20.32 -9.00
C ALA A 30 -0.01 21.31 -8.19
N ASP A 31 -0.13 21.32 -6.88
CA ASP A 31 0.62 22.15 -5.93
C ASP A 31 1.92 21.48 -5.40
N ASP A 32 2.11 20.19 -5.64
CA ASP A 32 3.33 19.48 -5.26
C ASP A 32 4.43 19.67 -6.32
N ILE A 33 5.56 20.28 -5.93
CA ILE A 33 6.67 20.63 -6.82
C ILE A 33 7.96 19.93 -6.35
N VAL A 34 8.69 19.33 -7.29
CA VAL A 34 10.05 18.81 -7.10
C VAL A 34 10.98 19.50 -8.07
N VAL A 35 12.02 20.14 -7.56
CA VAL A 35 13.06 20.79 -8.34
C VAL A 35 14.35 20.01 -8.21
N LEU A 36 14.99 19.66 -9.33
CA LEU A 36 16.23 18.90 -9.33
C LEU A 36 17.44 19.84 -9.39
N ALA A 37 18.48 19.54 -8.61
CA ALA A 37 19.70 20.32 -8.57
C ALA A 37 20.93 19.43 -8.50
N LYS A 38 22.05 19.88 -9.10
CA LYS A 38 23.32 19.12 -9.13
C LYS A 38 24.09 19.14 -7.80
N SER A 39 23.82 20.12 -6.92
CA SER A 39 24.50 20.25 -5.62
C SER A 39 23.56 20.77 -4.53
N LYS A 40 23.92 20.55 -3.26
CA LYS A 40 23.17 21.09 -2.12
C LYS A 40 23.05 22.61 -2.18
N ARG A 41 24.15 23.33 -2.45
CA ARG A 41 24.18 24.79 -2.56
C ARG A 41 23.25 25.29 -3.69
N ALA A 42 23.23 24.59 -4.83
CA ALA A 42 22.32 24.91 -5.92
C ALA A 42 20.85 24.66 -5.52
N ALA A 43 20.57 23.56 -4.81
CA ALA A 43 19.23 23.25 -4.34
C ALA A 43 18.70 24.30 -3.34
N GLU A 44 19.55 24.76 -2.41
CA GLU A 44 19.20 25.81 -1.45
C GLU A 44 18.90 27.14 -2.16
N ARG A 45 19.71 27.53 -3.15
CA ARG A 45 19.45 28.72 -3.98
C ARG A 45 18.15 28.60 -4.77
N LEU A 46 17.89 27.44 -5.35
CA LEU A 46 16.65 27.19 -6.11
C LEU A 46 15.43 27.21 -5.19
N LEU A 47 15.52 26.69 -3.98
CA LEU A 47 14.44 26.76 -2.99
C LEU A 47 14.10 28.22 -2.65
N GLU A 48 15.10 29.05 -2.39
CA GLU A 48 14.90 30.46 -2.07
C GLU A 48 14.40 31.25 -3.30
N THR A 49 14.91 30.96 -4.51
CA THR A 49 14.45 31.58 -5.74
C THR A 49 13.00 31.21 -6.05
N THR A 50 12.63 29.93 -5.88
CA THR A 50 11.26 29.44 -6.02
C THR A 50 10.33 30.15 -5.04
N ARG A 51 10.76 30.26 -3.77
CA ARG A 51 9.99 30.95 -2.75
C ARG A 51 9.74 32.42 -3.14
N ARG A 52 10.80 33.16 -3.50
CA ARG A 52 10.66 34.57 -3.93
C ARG A 52 9.76 34.73 -5.14
N TYR A 53 9.83 33.83 -6.10
CA TYR A 53 8.95 33.86 -7.28
C TYR A 53 7.48 33.61 -6.91
N LEU A 54 7.21 32.55 -6.15
CA LEU A 54 5.86 32.19 -5.74
C LEU A 54 5.24 33.27 -4.84
N GLU A 55 5.97 33.76 -3.83
CA GLU A 55 5.47 34.75 -2.87
C GLU A 55 5.45 36.18 -3.47
N GLY A 56 6.48 36.57 -4.24
CA GLY A 56 6.63 37.89 -4.80
C GLY A 56 5.75 38.11 -6.02
N LYS A 57 5.85 37.23 -7.03
CA LYS A 57 5.17 37.41 -8.32
C LYS A 57 3.77 36.78 -8.33
N LEU A 58 3.64 35.54 -7.89
CA LEU A 58 2.35 34.82 -7.91
C LEU A 58 1.51 35.04 -6.66
N LYS A 59 2.02 35.71 -5.64
CA LYS A 59 1.35 35.94 -4.34
C LYS A 59 0.87 34.66 -3.64
N LEU A 60 1.54 33.53 -3.94
CA LEU A 60 1.27 32.24 -3.33
C LEU A 60 2.19 32.01 -2.14
N LYS A 61 1.64 31.65 -0.99
CA LYS A 61 2.42 31.36 0.22
C LYS A 61 2.98 29.93 0.20
N MET A 62 4.31 29.82 0.22
CA MET A 62 4.98 28.51 0.27
C MET A 62 4.92 27.91 1.68
N ASN A 63 4.60 26.62 1.79
CA ASN A 63 4.60 25.92 3.08
C ASN A 63 6.03 25.52 3.46
N VAL A 64 6.70 26.37 4.24
CA VAL A 64 8.10 26.20 4.69
C VAL A 64 8.29 24.87 5.47
N GLY A 65 7.31 24.46 6.29
CA GLY A 65 7.40 23.23 7.07
C GLY A 65 7.39 21.93 6.26
N LYS A 66 6.83 22.00 5.02
CA LYS A 66 6.81 20.85 4.08
C LYS A 66 7.91 20.95 3.03
N SER A 67 8.40 22.15 2.72
CA SER A 67 9.44 22.39 1.70
C SER A 67 10.82 22.13 2.28
N LYS A 68 11.60 21.29 1.63
CA LYS A 68 12.95 20.94 2.13
C LYS A 68 13.87 20.47 1.02
N VAL A 69 15.15 20.76 1.19
CA VAL A 69 16.21 20.18 0.36
C VAL A 69 16.51 18.77 0.84
N VAL A 70 16.55 17.82 -0.09
CA VAL A 70 16.85 16.42 0.19
C VAL A 70 17.99 15.95 -0.71
N SER A 71 19.04 15.39 -0.12
CA SER A 71 20.14 14.80 -0.87
C SER A 71 19.74 13.47 -1.48
N VAL A 72 20.20 13.18 -2.71
CA VAL A 72 20.09 11.87 -3.36
C VAL A 72 20.72 10.74 -2.52
N PHE A 73 21.72 11.07 -1.68
CA PHE A 73 22.32 10.12 -0.75
C PHE A 73 21.47 9.87 0.51
N ALA A 74 20.53 10.78 0.84
CA ALA A 74 19.59 10.67 1.96
C ALA A 74 18.14 10.43 1.48
N ILE A 75 17.98 9.68 0.43
CA ILE A 75 16.73 9.38 -0.31
C ILE A 75 15.59 8.85 0.58
N ARG A 76 15.90 8.24 1.74
CA ARG A 76 14.89 7.69 2.67
C ARG A 76 13.85 8.72 3.14
N ASN A 77 14.21 10.01 3.14
CA ASN A 77 13.35 11.11 3.58
C ASN A 77 12.58 11.78 2.43
N PHE A 78 12.86 11.37 1.19
CA PHE A 78 12.10 11.86 0.03
C PHE A 78 10.71 11.24 0.01
N LYS A 79 9.70 12.10 -0.17
CA LYS A 79 8.31 11.67 -0.37
C LYS A 79 7.69 12.57 -1.41
N PHE A 80 7.24 11.98 -2.49
CA PHE A 80 6.47 12.68 -3.53
C PHE A 80 5.30 11.78 -3.97
N LEU A 81 4.08 12.30 -3.98
CA LEU A 81 2.85 11.59 -4.37
C LEU A 81 2.67 10.21 -3.67
N GLY A 82 3.10 10.09 -2.43
CA GLY A 82 3.03 8.82 -1.68
C GLY A 82 4.13 7.82 -2.00
N PHE A 83 5.01 8.12 -2.96
CA PHE A 83 6.20 7.34 -3.29
C PHE A 83 7.44 7.83 -2.55
N ALA A 84 8.46 7.01 -2.55
CA ALA A 84 9.80 7.32 -2.11
C ALA A 84 10.80 6.69 -3.08
N LEU A 85 12.03 7.17 -3.07
CA LEU A 85 13.11 6.57 -3.83
C LEU A 85 13.90 5.60 -2.96
N GLY A 86 14.48 4.59 -3.55
CA GLY A 86 15.44 3.67 -2.94
C GLY A 86 16.70 3.59 -3.79
N LYS A 87 17.82 3.21 -3.17
CA LYS A 87 19.08 2.94 -3.88
C LYS A 87 19.38 1.45 -3.78
N GLY A 88 19.51 0.78 -4.90
CA GLY A 88 19.90 -0.63 -5.04
C GLY A 88 21.23 -0.79 -5.77
N LYS A 89 21.63 -2.03 -6.00
CA LYS A 89 22.86 -2.34 -6.79
C LYS A 89 22.75 -1.79 -8.22
N ASN A 90 21.58 -1.82 -8.82
CA ASN A 90 21.28 -1.40 -10.20
C ASN A 90 20.87 0.08 -10.31
N GLY A 91 21.11 0.90 -9.28
CA GLY A 91 20.76 2.33 -9.31
C GLY A 91 19.57 2.70 -8.42
N ILE A 92 18.88 3.77 -8.78
CA ILE A 92 17.74 4.31 -8.04
C ILE A 92 16.46 3.63 -8.52
N TYR A 93 15.59 3.24 -7.59
CA TYR A 93 14.29 2.65 -7.89
C TYR A 93 13.16 3.32 -7.11
N ILE A 94 11.96 3.27 -7.65
CA ILE A 94 10.75 3.79 -7.02
C ILE A 94 10.20 2.76 -6.03
N ARG A 95 9.85 3.21 -4.82
CA ARG A 95 9.16 2.40 -3.80
C ARG A 95 7.96 3.15 -3.23
N ALA A 96 6.96 2.44 -2.74
CA ALA A 96 5.90 3.07 -1.97
C ALA A 96 6.46 3.60 -0.63
N HIS A 97 6.09 4.84 -0.28
CA HIS A 97 6.54 5.44 0.99
C HIS A 97 5.98 4.67 2.20
N THR A 98 6.77 4.56 3.27
CA THR A 98 6.40 3.78 4.47
C THR A 98 5.07 4.22 5.10
N LYS A 99 4.74 5.52 5.07
CA LYS A 99 3.42 6.02 5.53
C LYS A 99 2.27 5.50 4.65
N SER A 100 2.47 5.40 3.33
CA SER A 100 1.47 4.85 2.39
C SER A 100 1.25 3.36 2.63
N LEU A 101 2.32 2.59 2.84
CA LEU A 101 2.25 1.17 3.21
C LEU A 101 1.55 0.96 4.56
N LYS A 102 1.90 1.75 5.59
CA LYS A 102 1.23 1.68 6.91
C LYS A 102 -0.26 1.98 6.80
N LYS A 103 -0.65 3.02 6.05
CA LYS A 103 -2.06 3.38 5.81
C LYS A 103 -2.81 2.26 5.11
N ALA A 104 -2.24 1.68 4.06
CA ALA A 104 -2.85 0.56 3.34
C ALA A 104 -3.00 -0.69 4.23
N LYS A 105 -1.96 -1.05 4.99
CA LYS A 105 -2.02 -2.19 5.92
C LYS A 105 -3.05 -1.98 7.03
N ALA A 106 -3.17 -0.75 7.55
CA ALA A 106 -4.21 -0.40 8.52
C ALA A 106 -5.62 -0.56 7.93
N LYS A 107 -5.85 -0.10 6.68
CA LYS A 107 -7.14 -0.28 5.99
C LYS A 107 -7.47 -1.74 5.73
N LEU A 108 -6.51 -2.54 5.30
CA LEU A 108 -6.68 -3.99 5.16
C LEU A 108 -6.99 -4.67 6.51
N LYS A 109 -6.35 -4.20 7.61
CA LYS A 109 -6.63 -4.68 8.97
C LYS A 109 -8.07 -4.35 9.39
N GLU A 110 -8.54 -3.16 9.12
CA GLU A 110 -9.92 -2.70 9.36
C GLU A 110 -10.91 -3.57 8.58
N LEU A 111 -10.75 -3.65 7.24
CA LEU A 111 -11.62 -4.43 6.34
C LEU A 111 -11.73 -5.91 6.73
N THR A 112 -10.67 -6.49 7.28
CA THR A 112 -10.61 -7.88 7.72
C THR A 112 -10.82 -8.05 9.24
N SER A 113 -11.43 -7.06 9.91
CA SER A 113 -11.77 -7.17 11.33
C SER A 113 -12.78 -8.29 11.56
N ARG A 114 -12.52 -9.14 12.55
CA ARG A 114 -13.37 -10.30 12.88
C ARG A 114 -14.66 -9.94 13.63
N SER A 115 -14.81 -8.68 14.02
CA SER A 115 -15.93 -8.23 14.86
C SER A 115 -17.09 -7.66 14.03
N GLN A 116 -16.99 -7.70 12.69
CA GLN A 116 -17.98 -7.09 11.80
C GLN A 116 -19.25 -7.93 11.57
N GLY A 117 -19.31 -9.17 12.02
CA GLY A 117 -20.48 -10.05 11.84
C GLY A 117 -20.79 -10.44 10.38
N ARG A 118 -19.97 -10.04 9.42
CA ARG A 118 -20.23 -10.24 7.96
C ARG A 118 -19.73 -11.60 7.48
N ASN A 119 -20.35 -12.09 6.39
CA ASN A 119 -19.83 -13.26 5.68
C ASN A 119 -18.43 -12.98 5.14
N VAL A 120 -17.53 -13.96 5.26
CA VAL A 120 -16.13 -13.84 4.79
C VAL A 120 -16.02 -13.53 3.30
N ARG A 121 -16.95 -14.03 2.46
CA ARG A 121 -16.98 -13.73 1.02
C ARG A 121 -17.18 -12.23 0.75
N VAL A 122 -18.10 -11.60 1.50
CA VAL A 122 -18.33 -10.15 1.42
C VAL A 122 -17.08 -9.36 1.83
N VAL A 123 -16.40 -9.83 2.88
CA VAL A 123 -15.11 -9.23 3.31
C VAL A 123 -14.05 -9.37 2.22
N MET A 124 -13.93 -10.55 1.61
CA MET A 124 -12.99 -10.79 0.50
C MET A 124 -13.25 -9.87 -0.68
N GLN A 125 -14.51 -9.66 -1.05
CA GLN A 125 -14.88 -8.76 -2.14
C GLN A 125 -14.50 -7.31 -1.85
N LYS A 126 -14.76 -6.81 -0.64
CA LYS A 126 -14.34 -5.44 -0.23
C LYS A 126 -12.83 -5.28 -0.28
N VAL A 127 -12.09 -6.27 0.20
CA VAL A 127 -10.63 -6.28 0.14
C VAL A 127 -10.13 -6.32 -1.30
N LYS A 128 -10.75 -7.11 -2.18
CA LYS A 128 -10.43 -7.16 -3.63
C LYS A 128 -10.56 -5.78 -4.28
N VAL A 129 -11.67 -5.08 -4.05
CA VAL A 129 -11.87 -3.72 -4.59
C VAL A 129 -10.80 -2.77 -4.10
N TYR A 130 -10.49 -2.78 -2.79
CA TYR A 130 -9.45 -1.95 -2.22
C TYR A 130 -8.06 -2.24 -2.80
N ILE A 131 -7.68 -3.52 -2.88
CA ILE A 131 -6.37 -3.95 -3.43
C ILE A 131 -6.23 -3.53 -4.89
N ARG A 132 -7.28 -3.71 -5.72
CA ARG A 132 -7.24 -3.31 -7.13
C ARG A 132 -6.96 -1.82 -7.28
N GLY A 133 -7.68 -0.96 -6.55
CA GLY A 133 -7.46 0.48 -6.59
C GLY A 133 -6.07 0.88 -6.07
N TRP A 134 -5.64 0.28 -4.96
CA TRP A 134 -4.35 0.60 -4.36
C TRP A 134 -3.17 0.16 -5.24
N LEU A 135 -3.21 -1.04 -5.80
CA LEU A 135 -2.19 -1.53 -6.74
C LEU A 135 -2.27 -0.86 -8.11
N GLY A 136 -3.43 -0.38 -8.54
CA GLY A 136 -3.56 0.44 -9.74
C GLY A 136 -2.75 1.74 -9.66
N TYR A 137 -2.57 2.28 -8.45
CA TYR A 137 -1.76 3.48 -8.23
C TYR A 137 -0.31 3.16 -7.83
N PHE A 138 -0.12 2.27 -6.85
CA PHE A 138 1.21 1.97 -6.29
C PHE A 138 1.92 0.79 -6.97
N GLY A 139 1.29 0.13 -7.94
CA GLY A 139 1.82 -1.07 -8.60
C GLY A 139 3.17 -0.86 -9.29
N ILE A 140 3.45 0.35 -9.80
CA ILE A 140 4.74 0.72 -10.40
C ILE A 140 5.92 0.69 -9.41
N ALA A 141 5.65 0.67 -8.11
CA ALA A 141 6.69 0.68 -7.08
C ALA A 141 7.30 -0.71 -6.88
N SER A 142 8.62 -0.78 -6.72
CA SER A 142 9.33 -2.02 -6.41
C SER A 142 9.05 -2.46 -4.96
N MET A 143 8.16 -3.45 -4.78
CA MET A 143 7.72 -3.91 -3.45
C MET A 143 7.30 -5.39 -3.39
N LYS A 144 7.83 -6.24 -4.29
CA LYS A 144 7.48 -7.67 -4.38
C LYS A 144 7.54 -8.42 -3.05
N THR A 145 8.61 -8.21 -2.28
CA THR A 145 8.78 -8.84 -0.96
C THR A 145 7.66 -8.43 0.01
N THR A 146 7.34 -7.12 0.06
CA THR A 146 6.24 -6.61 0.90
C THR A 146 4.89 -7.20 0.49
N MET A 147 4.63 -7.32 -0.81
CA MET A 147 3.38 -7.91 -1.33
C MET A 147 3.27 -9.39 -0.96
N ARG A 148 4.38 -10.13 -1.04
CA ARG A 148 4.45 -11.55 -0.61
C ARG A 148 4.15 -11.72 0.88
N GLU A 149 4.68 -10.83 1.72
CA GLU A 149 4.41 -10.86 3.17
C GLU A 149 2.96 -10.49 3.49
N TRP A 150 2.41 -9.47 2.81
CA TRP A 150 1.02 -9.08 3.00
C TRP A 150 0.06 -10.17 2.54
N ASP A 151 0.38 -10.87 1.47
CA ASP A 151 -0.40 -11.99 0.96
C ASP A 151 -0.47 -13.14 1.99
N LYS A 152 0.69 -13.52 2.57
CA LYS A 152 0.75 -14.50 3.67
C LYS A 152 -0.06 -14.04 4.88
N TRP A 153 0.08 -12.77 5.24
CA TRP A 153 -0.61 -12.17 6.38
C TRP A 153 -2.13 -12.11 6.14
N LEU A 154 -2.60 -11.74 4.96
CA LEU A 154 -4.04 -11.73 4.63
C LEU A 154 -4.66 -13.12 4.68
N ARG A 155 -4.02 -14.14 4.12
CA ARG A 155 -4.50 -15.53 4.24
C ARG A 155 -4.66 -15.95 5.69
N ARG A 156 -3.71 -15.59 6.57
CA ARG A 156 -3.83 -15.81 8.01
C ARG A 156 -5.01 -15.06 8.63
N ARG A 157 -5.28 -13.83 8.19
CA ARG A 157 -6.43 -13.05 8.65
C ARG A 157 -7.74 -13.73 8.25
N TYR A 158 -7.87 -14.18 7.02
CA TYR A 158 -9.07 -14.92 6.56
C TYR A 158 -9.27 -16.23 7.31
N ARG A 159 -8.22 -17.03 7.54
CA ARG A 159 -8.32 -18.22 8.36
C ARG A 159 -8.79 -17.91 9.77
N SER A 160 -8.24 -16.87 10.39
CA SER A 160 -8.66 -16.40 11.71
C SER A 160 -10.11 -15.89 11.73
N TYR A 161 -10.55 -15.29 10.64
CA TYR A 161 -11.93 -14.83 10.47
C TYR A 161 -12.90 -16.01 10.37
N ILE A 162 -12.62 -16.95 9.50
CA ILE A 162 -13.41 -18.19 9.28
C ILE A 162 -13.46 -18.99 10.59
N TRP A 163 -12.31 -19.16 11.27
CA TRP A 163 -12.23 -19.85 12.55
C TRP A 163 -13.13 -19.23 13.63
N LYS A 164 -13.26 -17.91 13.64
CA LYS A 164 -14.21 -17.22 14.53
C LYS A 164 -15.66 -17.46 14.11
N GLN A 165 -15.97 -17.51 12.81
CA GLN A 165 -17.32 -17.78 12.31
C GLN A 165 -17.80 -19.19 12.69
N TRP A 166 -16.90 -20.18 12.76
CA TRP A 166 -17.23 -21.53 13.20
C TRP A 166 -17.41 -21.65 14.73
N LYS A 167 -17.84 -20.67 15.39
CA LYS A 167 -18.07 -20.46 16.84
C LYS A 167 -17.78 -21.66 17.77
N LYS A 168 -18.55 -22.77 17.63
CA LYS A 168 -18.55 -23.94 18.52
C LYS A 168 -17.52 -25.00 18.07
N PRO A 169 -16.87 -25.73 19.02
CA PRO A 169 -15.96 -26.84 18.68
C PRO A 169 -16.58 -27.87 17.74
N LYS A 170 -17.83 -28.27 17.96
CA LYS A 170 -18.57 -29.23 17.11
C LYS A 170 -18.65 -28.73 15.64
N THR A 171 -18.96 -27.43 15.44
CA THR A 171 -19.00 -26.84 14.10
C THR A 171 -17.62 -26.80 13.46
N ARG A 172 -16.57 -26.47 14.22
CA ARG A 172 -15.18 -26.46 13.75
C ARG A 172 -14.75 -27.85 13.30
N ALA A 173 -15.02 -28.89 14.12
CA ALA A 173 -14.70 -30.27 13.78
C ALA A 173 -15.40 -30.71 12.50
N LYS A 174 -16.74 -30.51 12.41
CA LYS A 174 -17.51 -30.82 11.20
C LYS A 174 -16.95 -30.13 9.96
N SER A 175 -16.67 -28.83 10.06
CA SER A 175 -16.12 -28.06 8.94
C SER A 175 -14.71 -28.54 8.54
N LEU A 176 -13.85 -28.89 9.50
CA LEU A 176 -12.52 -29.45 9.20
C LEU A 176 -12.63 -30.82 8.50
N MET A 177 -13.51 -31.69 8.95
CA MET A 177 -13.76 -33.01 8.32
C MET A 177 -14.28 -32.84 6.89
N GLN A 178 -15.25 -31.97 6.67
CA GLN A 178 -15.74 -31.62 5.33
C GLN A 178 -14.63 -31.07 4.40
N LEU A 179 -13.61 -30.46 4.97
CA LEU A 179 -12.43 -29.97 4.27
C LEU A 179 -11.29 -31.01 4.18
N GLY A 180 -11.55 -32.30 4.51
CA GLY A 180 -10.62 -33.40 4.31
C GLY A 180 -9.59 -33.57 5.43
N ILE A 181 -9.86 -33.10 6.64
CA ILE A 181 -9.04 -33.39 7.81
C ILE A 181 -9.60 -34.64 8.52
N PRO A 182 -8.77 -35.63 8.83
CA PRO A 182 -9.20 -36.82 9.57
C PRO A 182 -9.91 -36.47 10.88
N GLU A 183 -10.93 -37.26 11.26
CA GLU A 183 -11.81 -36.94 12.37
C GLU A 183 -11.06 -36.70 13.69
N TRP A 184 -10.12 -37.59 14.04
CA TRP A 184 -9.37 -37.45 15.28
C TRP A 184 -8.55 -36.15 15.34
N GLN A 185 -7.92 -35.73 14.20
CA GLN A 185 -7.21 -34.46 14.11
C GLN A 185 -8.18 -33.26 14.19
N ALA A 186 -9.32 -33.34 13.49
CA ALA A 186 -10.34 -32.33 13.50
C ALA A 186 -10.91 -32.10 14.90
N ARG A 187 -11.19 -33.14 15.65
CA ARG A 187 -11.65 -33.09 17.05
C ARG A 187 -10.59 -32.49 17.98
N ALA A 188 -9.35 -32.95 17.90
CA ALA A 188 -8.23 -32.42 18.69
C ALA A 188 -8.01 -30.91 18.44
N VAL A 189 -7.97 -30.47 17.17
CA VAL A 189 -7.76 -29.08 16.79
C VAL A 189 -8.95 -28.20 17.17
N SER A 190 -10.19 -28.69 17.03
CA SER A 190 -11.40 -27.90 17.31
C SER A 190 -11.58 -27.61 18.81
N ASN A 191 -11.12 -28.50 19.70
CA ASN A 191 -11.16 -28.33 21.15
C ASN A 191 -10.04 -27.44 21.69
N CYS A 192 -9.08 -27.03 20.84
CA CYS A 192 -7.98 -26.17 21.26
C CYS A 192 -8.49 -24.79 21.70
N ARG A 193 -8.18 -24.41 22.95
CA ARG A 193 -8.60 -23.11 23.56
C ARG A 193 -7.71 -21.93 23.17
N LYS A 194 -6.68 -22.13 22.33
CA LYS A 194 -5.78 -21.07 21.89
C LYS A 194 -6.53 -20.02 21.05
N ALA A 195 -6.05 -18.77 21.08
CA ALA A 195 -6.66 -17.65 20.38
C ALA A 195 -6.81 -17.88 18.87
N TYR A 196 -7.82 -17.27 18.25
CA TYR A 196 -8.13 -17.39 16.81
C TYR A 196 -6.95 -17.11 15.89
N TRP A 197 -6.11 -16.14 16.26
CA TRP A 197 -4.91 -15.79 15.52
C TRP A 197 -3.83 -16.87 15.58
N HIS A 198 -3.72 -17.55 16.71
CA HIS A 198 -2.83 -18.70 16.86
C HIS A 198 -3.34 -19.87 16.02
N MET A 199 -4.63 -20.19 16.13
CA MET A 199 -5.24 -21.30 15.37
C MET A 199 -5.14 -21.10 13.84
N ALA A 200 -5.18 -19.87 13.35
CA ALA A 200 -4.96 -19.57 11.93
C ALA A 200 -3.55 -19.94 11.41
N LYS A 201 -2.58 -20.23 12.31
CA LYS A 201 -1.23 -20.72 11.99
C LYS A 201 -1.10 -22.23 12.17
N ASN A 202 -2.11 -22.90 12.72
CA ASN A 202 -2.10 -24.36 12.89
C ASN A 202 -2.04 -25.06 11.53
N GLY A 203 -1.21 -26.10 11.40
CA GLY A 203 -0.98 -26.81 10.13
C GLY A 203 -2.25 -27.45 9.56
N HIS A 204 -3.10 -28.07 10.40
CA HIS A 204 -4.36 -28.66 9.96
C HIS A 204 -5.35 -27.60 9.47
N VAL A 205 -5.44 -26.44 10.14
CA VAL A 205 -6.26 -25.31 9.70
C VAL A 205 -5.74 -24.72 8.39
N GLN A 206 -4.41 -24.67 8.20
CA GLN A 206 -3.83 -24.19 6.94
C GLN A 206 -4.08 -25.16 5.78
N ARG A 207 -4.03 -26.47 6.01
CA ARG A 207 -4.33 -27.50 5.03
C ARG A 207 -5.84 -27.50 4.69
N ALA A 208 -6.70 -27.41 5.69
CA ALA A 208 -8.14 -27.32 5.49
C ALA A 208 -8.55 -26.05 4.74
N ILE A 209 -7.97 -24.90 5.07
CA ILE A 209 -8.24 -23.60 4.42
C ILE A 209 -6.99 -23.18 3.63
N SER A 210 -6.69 -23.93 2.57
CA SER A 210 -5.53 -23.72 1.70
C SER A 210 -5.67 -22.44 0.84
N LYS A 211 -4.58 -22.04 0.12
CA LYS A 211 -4.61 -20.89 -0.82
C LYS A 211 -5.67 -21.13 -1.91
N GLU A 212 -5.72 -22.34 -2.44
CA GLU A 212 -6.61 -22.75 -3.54
C GLU A 212 -8.08 -22.69 -3.11
N ARG A 213 -8.39 -23.17 -1.90
CA ARG A 213 -9.76 -23.10 -1.35
C ARG A 213 -10.18 -21.65 -1.05
N LEU A 214 -9.27 -20.85 -0.52
CA LEU A 214 -9.52 -19.42 -0.35
C LEU A 214 -9.76 -18.74 -1.70
N ALA A 215 -9.00 -19.08 -2.75
CA ALA A 215 -9.18 -18.53 -4.09
C ALA A 215 -10.57 -18.86 -4.65
N ARG A 216 -11.03 -20.12 -4.53
CA ARG A 216 -12.41 -20.54 -4.91
C ARG A 216 -13.47 -19.80 -4.12
N ALA A 217 -13.19 -19.40 -2.87
CA ALA A 217 -14.11 -18.61 -2.05
C ALA A 217 -14.10 -17.09 -2.37
N GLY A 218 -13.24 -16.64 -3.28
CA GLY A 218 -13.14 -15.23 -3.70
C GLY A 218 -11.93 -14.48 -3.14
N TYR A 219 -10.95 -15.19 -2.56
CA TYR A 219 -9.69 -14.58 -2.16
C TYR A 219 -8.93 -14.05 -3.38
N TYR A 220 -8.54 -12.78 -3.31
CA TYR A 220 -7.76 -12.10 -4.31
C TYR A 220 -6.32 -11.94 -3.82
N SER A 221 -5.36 -12.60 -4.47
CA SER A 221 -3.95 -12.54 -4.10
C SER A 221 -3.36 -11.19 -4.46
N ILE A 222 -2.76 -10.54 -3.47
CA ILE A 222 -2.04 -9.27 -3.67
C ILE A 222 -0.80 -9.50 -4.53
N LEU A 223 -0.07 -10.58 -4.26
CA LEU A 223 1.16 -10.90 -4.96
C LEU A 223 0.90 -11.18 -6.44
N ASP A 224 -0.08 -12.06 -6.74
CA ASP A 224 -0.39 -12.44 -8.11
C ASP A 224 -0.85 -11.19 -8.92
N ARG A 225 -1.63 -10.30 -8.30
CA ARG A 225 -2.01 -9.03 -8.94
C ARG A 225 -0.83 -8.08 -9.13
N TYR A 226 0.04 -7.97 -8.14
CA TYR A 226 1.23 -7.14 -8.26
C TYR A 226 2.14 -7.63 -9.39
N GLU A 227 2.36 -8.94 -9.48
CA GLU A 227 3.15 -9.55 -10.56
C GLU A 227 2.48 -9.36 -11.94
N SER A 228 1.15 -9.44 -12.04
CA SER A 228 0.45 -9.18 -13.31
C SER A 228 0.57 -7.74 -13.79
N VAL A 229 0.73 -6.76 -12.90
CA VAL A 229 0.98 -5.36 -13.28
C VAL A 229 2.40 -5.17 -13.81
N HIS A 230 3.38 -5.89 -13.27
CA HIS A 230 4.78 -5.80 -13.68
C HIS A 230 5.17 -6.68 -14.86
N LEU A 231 4.34 -7.64 -15.27
CA LEU A 231 4.57 -8.45 -16.46
C LEU A 231 4.07 -7.77 -17.75
N CYS A 232 3.39 -6.64 -17.62
CA CYS A 232 2.87 -5.84 -18.73
C CYS A 232 3.79 -4.67 -19.11
N ASP A 233 4.91 -4.51 -18.40
CA ASP A 233 6.00 -3.57 -18.67
C ASP A 233 7.21 -4.35 -19.24
#